data_96bb596b928bf27f9234d119adc013de
#
_entry.id   96bb596b928bf27f9234d119adc013de
#
_cell.length_a   1.000
_cell.length_b   1.000
_cell.length_c   1.000
_cell.angle_alpha   90.00
_cell.angle_beta   90.00
_cell.angle_gamma   90.00
#
_symmetry.space_group_name_H-M   'P 1'
#
loop_
_entity.id
_entity.type
_entity.pdbx_description
1 polymer ?
#
loop_
_entity_poly.entity_id
_entity_poly.type
_entity_poly.pdbx_seq_one_letter_code
_entity_poly.pdbx_strand_id
1 'polypeptide(L)'
;PALTAQNVLTIDLSDDLKNRTDPREKYLEYSIMENGKVLSFGTTLFVRPKEFTFLEPKITYGISESEDKFALTFCAENYAKSVCLSLKTADCVFSDNWFDIHGKEPVTIMIDKASLSRKMTAQELSGELEIMHN
;
A
#
# COMPACT_ATOMS: atom_id res chain seq x y z
N PRO A 1 -23.42 -19.31 -8.06
CA PRO A 1 -23.58 -18.84 -9.46
C PRO A 1 -22.53 -17.79 -9.80
N ALA A 2 -22.10 -17.76 -11.07
CA ALA A 2 -21.19 -16.71 -11.53
C ALA A 2 -21.87 -15.33 -11.45
N LEU A 3 -21.08 -14.27 -11.25
CA LEU A 3 -21.55 -12.88 -11.17
C LEU A 3 -22.55 -12.59 -10.03
N THR A 4 -22.33 -13.19 -8.86
CA THR A 4 -23.09 -12.90 -7.66
C THR A 4 -22.19 -12.32 -6.57
N ALA A 5 -22.75 -11.44 -5.76
CA ALA A 5 -22.15 -10.96 -4.53
C ALA A 5 -23.00 -11.41 -3.33
N GLN A 6 -22.35 -11.83 -2.26
CA GLN A 6 -23.03 -12.17 -1.02
C GLN A 6 -22.23 -11.65 0.18
N ASN A 7 -22.94 -11.34 1.25
CA ASN A 7 -22.30 -11.04 2.52
C ASN A 7 -21.80 -12.34 3.13
N VAL A 8 -20.48 -12.44 3.37
CA VAL A 8 -19.84 -13.63 3.96
C VAL A 8 -19.53 -13.46 5.43
N LEU A 9 -19.46 -12.21 5.93
CA LEU A 9 -19.14 -11.89 7.32
C LEU A 9 -19.67 -10.52 7.68
N THR A 10 -20.25 -10.40 8.87
CA THR A 10 -20.62 -9.13 9.50
C THR A 10 -20.00 -9.10 10.90
N ILE A 11 -19.24 -8.04 11.21
CA ILE A 11 -18.63 -7.83 12.52
C ILE A 11 -19.22 -6.55 13.11
N ASP A 12 -19.76 -6.62 14.32
CA ASP A 12 -20.18 -5.44 15.06
C ASP A 12 -19.03 -4.95 15.96
N LEU A 13 -18.51 -3.78 15.64
CA LEU A 13 -17.44 -3.11 16.38
C LEU A 13 -17.94 -1.92 17.21
N SER A 14 -19.25 -1.76 17.35
CA SER A 14 -19.86 -0.58 17.99
C SER A 14 -19.38 -0.37 19.43
N ASP A 15 -19.22 -1.45 20.19
CA ASP A 15 -18.78 -1.37 21.59
C ASP A 15 -17.31 -0.97 21.70
N ASP A 16 -16.44 -1.56 20.86
CA ASP A 16 -15.01 -1.24 20.84
C ASP A 16 -14.77 0.22 20.46
N LEU A 17 -15.48 0.71 19.45
CA LEU A 17 -15.32 2.08 18.95
C LEU A 17 -15.91 3.14 19.91
N LYS A 18 -16.94 2.79 20.70
CA LYS A 18 -17.54 3.72 21.67
C LYS A 18 -16.81 3.75 23.00
N ASN A 19 -16.35 2.60 23.49
CA ASN A 19 -15.98 2.43 24.89
C ASN A 19 -14.49 2.15 25.11
N ARG A 20 -13.74 1.72 24.08
CA ARG A 20 -12.38 1.20 24.24
C ARG A 20 -11.31 1.91 23.42
N THR A 21 -11.67 2.55 22.32
CA THR A 21 -10.70 3.15 21.40
C THR A 21 -11.22 4.46 20.81
N ASP A 22 -10.30 5.38 20.47
CA ASP A 22 -10.65 6.53 19.63
C ASP A 22 -10.72 6.06 18.17
N PRO A 23 -11.86 6.20 17.48
CA PRO A 23 -12.00 5.80 16.08
C PRO A 23 -11.08 6.57 15.13
N ARG A 24 -10.51 7.70 15.57
CA ARG A 24 -9.53 8.49 14.80
C ARG A 24 -8.12 7.92 14.83
N GLU A 25 -7.86 6.95 15.70
CA GLU A 25 -6.54 6.33 15.90
C GLU A 25 -6.51 4.85 15.50
N LYS A 26 -7.62 4.34 14.97
CA LYS A 26 -7.77 2.93 14.61
C LYS A 26 -8.28 2.77 13.19
N TYR A 27 -7.81 1.74 12.55
CA TYR A 27 -8.32 1.27 11.27
C TYR A 27 -8.52 -0.24 11.31
N LEU A 28 -9.40 -0.73 10.46
CA LEU A 28 -9.59 -2.15 10.25
C LEU A 28 -8.73 -2.59 9.07
N GLU A 29 -8.01 -3.67 9.27
CA GLU A 29 -7.28 -4.38 8.23
C GLU A 29 -7.99 -5.70 7.92
N TYR A 30 -8.09 -6.05 6.66
CA TYR A 30 -8.68 -7.31 6.23
C TYR A 30 -7.91 -7.89 5.06
N SER A 31 -7.90 -9.23 4.97
CA SER A 31 -7.28 -9.94 3.86
C SER A 31 -8.13 -11.13 3.41
N ILE A 32 -8.02 -11.47 2.14
CA ILE A 32 -8.54 -12.70 1.58
C ILE A 32 -7.35 -13.62 1.33
N MET A 33 -7.44 -14.83 1.86
CA MET A 33 -6.38 -15.82 1.76
C MET A 33 -6.89 -17.11 1.10
N GLU A 34 -6.05 -17.72 0.29
CA GLU A 34 -6.26 -19.04 -0.28
C GLU A 34 -4.99 -19.86 -0.14
N ASN A 35 -5.10 -21.07 0.46
CA ASN A 35 -3.97 -21.98 0.68
C ASN A 35 -2.75 -21.32 1.35
N GLY A 36 -3.00 -20.41 2.32
CA GLY A 36 -1.94 -19.68 3.02
C GLY A 36 -1.33 -18.50 2.24
N LYS A 37 -1.81 -18.22 1.03
CA LYS A 37 -1.39 -17.09 0.22
C LYS A 37 -2.42 -15.96 0.31
N VAL A 38 -1.96 -14.75 0.58
CA VAL A 38 -2.82 -13.56 0.51
C VAL A 38 -3.13 -13.26 -0.95
N LEU A 39 -4.42 -13.25 -1.29
CA LEU A 39 -4.91 -12.88 -2.62
C LEU A 39 -5.25 -11.41 -2.74
N SER A 40 -5.74 -10.84 -1.65
CA SER A 40 -6.12 -9.42 -1.59
C SER A 40 -6.10 -8.96 -0.14
N PHE A 41 -5.84 -7.70 0.07
CA PHE A 41 -5.97 -7.05 1.37
C PHE A 41 -6.53 -5.64 1.20
N GLY A 42 -6.98 -5.06 2.29
CA GLY A 42 -7.44 -3.68 2.32
C GLY A 42 -7.54 -3.14 3.73
N THR A 43 -7.75 -1.84 3.81
CA THR A 43 -7.94 -1.12 5.06
C THR A 43 -9.22 -0.30 5.03
N THR A 44 -9.82 -0.07 6.19
CA THR A 44 -10.97 0.82 6.35
C THR A 44 -10.80 1.68 7.58
N LEU A 45 -10.94 2.99 7.41
CA LEU A 45 -10.98 3.94 8.51
C LEU A 45 -12.40 4.03 9.06
N PHE A 46 -12.54 4.28 10.36
CA PHE A 46 -13.84 4.48 11.03
C PHE A 46 -14.30 5.95 11.01
N VAL A 47 -13.43 6.84 10.52
CA VAL A 47 -13.69 8.26 10.32
C VAL A 47 -13.25 8.67 8.92
N ARG A 48 -13.63 9.88 8.49
CA ARG A 48 -13.12 10.40 7.22
C ARG A 48 -11.60 10.58 7.28
N PRO A 49 -10.85 10.37 6.19
CA PRO A 49 -9.38 10.48 6.20
C PRO A 49 -8.86 11.77 6.85
N LYS A 50 -9.50 12.91 6.61
CA LYS A 50 -9.13 14.21 7.20
C LYS A 50 -9.32 14.30 8.73
N GLU A 51 -10.03 13.36 9.32
CA GLU A 51 -10.32 13.29 10.77
C GLU A 51 -9.46 12.23 11.46
N PHE A 52 -8.77 11.39 10.68
CA PHE A 52 -7.89 10.36 11.20
C PHE A 52 -6.56 10.95 11.67
N THR A 53 -6.08 10.48 12.80
CA THR A 53 -4.79 10.90 13.38
C THR A 53 -3.66 10.08 12.76
N PHE A 54 -3.17 10.51 11.60
CA PHE A 54 -2.00 9.89 10.98
C PHE A 54 -0.74 10.21 11.79
N LEU A 55 0.04 9.19 12.09
CA LEU A 55 1.42 9.32 12.58
C LEU A 55 2.36 9.38 11.37
N GLU A 56 3.56 9.96 11.55
CA GLU A 56 4.61 9.94 10.53
C GLU A 56 4.90 8.49 10.12
N PRO A 57 4.68 8.08 8.87
CA PRO A 57 4.76 6.68 8.47
C PRO A 57 6.19 6.13 8.44
N LYS A 58 7.20 7.00 8.26
CA LYS A 58 8.62 6.63 8.16
C LYS A 58 8.83 5.49 7.17
N ILE A 59 8.44 5.75 5.93
CA ILE A 59 8.53 4.78 4.84
C ILE A 59 10.01 4.51 4.53
N THR A 60 10.36 3.25 4.45
CA THR A 60 11.63 2.75 3.94
C THR A 60 11.38 1.87 2.72
N TYR A 61 12.33 1.81 1.80
CA TYR A 61 12.21 0.94 0.64
C TYR A 61 13.55 0.36 0.21
N GLY A 62 13.47 -0.76 -0.50
CA GLY A 62 14.58 -1.38 -1.20
C GLY A 62 14.24 -1.60 -2.67
N ILE A 63 15.24 -1.60 -3.54
CA ILE A 63 15.09 -1.92 -4.95
C ILE A 63 15.91 -3.17 -5.25
N SER A 64 15.26 -4.18 -5.83
CA SER A 64 15.94 -5.32 -6.46
C SER A 64 15.73 -5.25 -7.97
N GLU A 65 16.73 -5.72 -8.71
CA GLU A 65 16.80 -5.64 -10.15
C GLU A 65 16.94 -7.03 -10.76
N SER A 66 16.13 -7.33 -11.75
CA SER A 66 16.26 -8.48 -12.63
C SER A 66 16.59 -8.02 -14.06
N GLU A 67 16.67 -8.95 -15.01
CA GLU A 67 16.95 -8.64 -16.41
C GLU A 67 15.94 -7.67 -17.01
N ASP A 68 14.65 -7.89 -16.74
CA ASP A 68 13.51 -7.20 -17.34
C ASP A 68 12.75 -6.27 -16.40
N LYS A 69 13.00 -6.33 -15.06
CA LYS A 69 12.17 -5.65 -14.06
C LYS A 69 12.96 -5.05 -12.91
N PHE A 70 12.37 -4.02 -12.30
CA PHE A 70 12.67 -3.58 -10.95
C PHE A 70 11.55 -4.00 -10.03
N ALA A 71 11.89 -4.46 -8.81
CA ALA A 71 10.94 -4.66 -7.71
C ALA A 71 11.28 -3.71 -6.57
N LEU A 72 10.34 -2.82 -6.24
CA LEU A 72 10.44 -1.85 -5.16
C LEU A 72 9.65 -2.40 -3.99
N THR A 73 10.31 -2.71 -2.88
CA THR A 73 9.67 -3.24 -1.67
C THR A 73 9.64 -2.16 -0.60
N PHE A 74 8.45 -1.77 -0.20
CA PHE A 74 8.18 -0.70 0.76
C PHE A 74 7.77 -1.27 2.12
N CYS A 75 8.26 -0.67 3.19
CA CYS A 75 7.82 -0.89 4.58
C CYS A 75 7.55 0.46 5.24
N ALA A 76 6.69 0.48 6.23
CA ALA A 76 6.43 1.67 7.05
C ALA A 76 6.36 1.29 8.54
N GLU A 77 6.81 2.19 9.42
CA GLU A 77 6.65 2.01 10.88
C GLU A 77 5.20 2.24 11.33
N ASN A 78 4.52 3.20 10.70
CA ASN A 78 3.13 3.55 10.95
C ASN A 78 2.33 3.46 9.66
N TYR A 79 1.00 3.43 9.79
CA TYR A 79 0.09 3.34 8.66
C TYR A 79 0.30 4.50 7.67
N ALA A 80 0.62 4.17 6.43
CA ALA A 80 0.69 5.11 5.32
C ALA A 80 -0.47 4.87 4.37
N LYS A 81 -1.31 5.87 4.18
CA LYS A 81 -2.48 5.79 3.31
C LYS A 81 -2.21 6.44 1.97
N SER A 82 -2.72 5.80 0.91
CA SER A 82 -2.71 6.34 -0.45
C SER A 82 -1.30 6.74 -0.92
N VAL A 83 -0.34 5.85 -0.71
CA VAL A 83 1.04 6.05 -1.17
C VAL A 83 1.06 6.11 -2.69
N CYS A 84 1.54 7.24 -3.21
CA CYS A 84 1.67 7.50 -4.63
C CYS A 84 3.14 7.59 -5.02
N LEU A 85 3.49 6.89 -6.08
CA LEU A 85 4.84 6.87 -6.63
C LEU A 85 4.89 7.68 -7.94
N SER A 86 5.98 8.42 -8.12
CA SER A 86 6.33 9.09 -9.37
C SER A 86 7.83 9.11 -9.58
N LEU A 87 8.28 9.44 -10.78
CA LEU A 87 9.67 9.73 -11.08
C LEU A 87 9.82 11.21 -11.42
N LYS A 88 10.93 11.83 -11.01
CA LYS A 88 11.19 13.28 -11.17
C LYS A 88 11.29 13.73 -12.62
N THR A 89 12.01 12.95 -13.44
CA THR A 89 12.37 13.35 -14.80
C THR A 89 12.11 12.27 -15.84
N ALA A 90 11.53 11.16 -15.44
CA ALA A 90 11.22 10.02 -16.30
C ALA A 90 9.79 9.55 -16.06
N ASP A 91 9.26 8.74 -16.97
CA ASP A 91 7.97 8.08 -16.84
C ASP A 91 8.15 6.57 -16.83
N CYS A 92 7.24 5.88 -16.14
CA CYS A 92 7.14 4.42 -16.13
C CYS A 92 5.70 3.99 -15.80
N VAL A 93 5.44 2.68 -15.95
CA VAL A 93 4.22 2.04 -15.46
C VAL A 93 4.56 1.26 -14.20
N PHE A 94 4.03 1.71 -13.06
CA PHE A 94 4.05 0.95 -11.81
C PHE A 94 2.97 -0.13 -11.85
N SER A 95 3.25 -1.33 -11.32
CA SER A 95 2.26 -2.43 -11.25
C SER A 95 1.04 -2.07 -10.39
N ASP A 96 1.22 -1.18 -9.42
CA ASP A 96 0.17 -0.57 -8.61
C ASP A 96 0.61 0.83 -8.17
N ASN A 97 -0.36 1.70 -7.86
CA ASN A 97 -0.12 3.04 -7.33
C ASN A 97 -1.33 3.45 -6.46
N TRP A 98 -1.15 4.40 -5.55
CA TRP A 98 -2.17 4.79 -4.57
C TRP A 98 -2.52 3.68 -3.57
N PHE A 99 -1.53 2.85 -3.21
CA PHE A 99 -1.68 1.75 -2.26
C PHE A 99 -1.50 2.21 -0.81
N ASP A 100 -1.98 1.39 0.11
CA ASP A 100 -1.76 1.58 1.55
C ASP A 100 -0.59 0.69 2.01
N ILE A 101 0.23 1.19 2.94
CA ILE A 101 1.20 0.38 3.67
C ILE A 101 0.71 0.30 5.11
N HIS A 102 0.43 -0.91 5.57
CA HIS A 102 -0.15 -1.16 6.88
C HIS A 102 0.50 -2.39 7.53
N GLY A 103 0.41 -2.44 8.85
CA GLY A 103 0.97 -3.57 9.61
C GLY A 103 2.48 -3.71 9.38
N LYS A 104 2.94 -4.96 9.40
CA LYS A 104 4.35 -5.33 9.20
C LYS A 104 4.63 -5.96 7.84
N GLU A 105 3.61 -6.07 7.00
CA GLU A 105 3.73 -6.71 5.70
C GLU A 105 4.29 -5.72 4.67
N PRO A 106 5.38 -6.08 3.97
CA PRO A 106 5.92 -5.23 2.93
C PRO A 106 5.01 -5.22 1.70
N VAL A 107 4.95 -4.08 1.02
CA VAL A 107 4.28 -3.92 -0.28
C VAL A 107 5.33 -3.89 -1.38
N THR A 108 5.18 -4.74 -2.39
CA THR A 108 6.10 -4.79 -3.52
C THR A 108 5.45 -4.28 -4.80
N ILE A 109 6.03 -3.26 -5.38
CA ILE A 109 5.62 -2.64 -6.65
C ILE A 109 6.64 -2.99 -7.73
N MET A 110 6.16 -3.47 -8.86
CA MET A 110 6.99 -3.84 -10.00
C MET A 110 6.99 -2.75 -11.06
N ILE A 111 8.13 -2.57 -11.72
CA ILE A 111 8.28 -1.75 -12.92
C ILE A 111 8.92 -2.62 -13.99
N ASP A 112 8.25 -2.80 -15.13
CA ASP A 112 8.87 -3.39 -16.30
C ASP A 112 9.85 -2.38 -16.92
N LYS A 113 11.09 -2.77 -17.12
CA LYS A 113 12.12 -1.90 -17.71
C LYS A 113 11.75 -1.38 -19.08
N ALA A 114 10.94 -2.16 -19.83
CA ALA A 114 10.40 -1.75 -21.12
C ALA A 114 9.41 -0.58 -21.03
N SER A 115 8.80 -0.34 -19.85
CA SER A 115 7.86 0.77 -19.64
C SER A 115 8.56 2.09 -19.29
N LEU A 116 9.86 2.05 -18.99
CA LEU A 116 10.62 3.25 -18.67
C LEU A 116 10.84 4.12 -19.90
N SER A 117 10.59 5.42 -19.79
CA SER A 117 10.85 6.40 -20.86
C SER A 117 12.33 6.54 -21.21
N ARG A 118 13.23 6.12 -20.30
CA ARG A 118 14.68 5.99 -20.53
C ARG A 118 15.27 4.82 -19.74
N LYS A 119 16.34 4.23 -20.24
CA LYS A 119 17.08 3.20 -19.47
C LYS A 119 17.73 3.81 -18.23
N MET A 120 17.68 3.09 -17.13
CA MET A 120 18.31 3.46 -15.88
C MET A 120 18.72 2.25 -15.06
N THR A 121 19.68 2.44 -14.17
CA THR A 121 20.10 1.48 -13.15
C THR A 121 19.20 1.59 -11.92
N ALA A 122 19.27 0.62 -11.01
CA ALA A 122 18.55 0.68 -9.73
C ALA A 122 18.96 1.91 -8.89
N GLN A 123 20.22 2.33 -8.96
CA GLN A 123 20.70 3.53 -8.25
C GLN A 123 20.09 4.83 -8.84
N GLU A 124 20.03 4.94 -10.16
CA GLU A 124 19.39 6.06 -10.84
C GLU A 124 17.89 6.09 -10.55
N LEU A 125 17.22 4.93 -10.60
CA LEU A 125 15.80 4.80 -10.24
C LEU A 125 15.56 5.28 -8.81
N SER A 126 16.40 4.89 -7.86
CA SER A 126 16.29 5.37 -6.47
C SER A 126 16.43 6.89 -6.35
N GLY A 127 17.29 7.51 -7.14
CA GLY A 127 17.47 8.96 -7.19
C GLY A 127 16.29 9.71 -7.84
N GLU A 128 15.58 9.05 -8.74
CA GLU A 128 14.40 9.58 -9.45
C GLU A 128 13.10 9.40 -8.65
N LEU A 129 13.02 8.38 -7.79
CA LEU A 129 11.78 8.00 -7.11
C LEU A 129 11.30 9.10 -6.17
N GLU A 130 10.04 9.50 -6.32
CA GLU A 130 9.30 10.35 -5.40
C GLU A 130 8.17 9.55 -4.76
N ILE A 131 8.01 9.71 -3.44
CA ILE A 131 7.02 9.01 -2.65
C ILE A 131 6.16 10.08 -1.95
N MET A 132 4.88 10.08 -2.26
CA MET A 132 3.88 10.94 -1.61
C MET A 132 2.89 10.07 -0.84
N HIS A 133 2.37 10.57 0.27
CA HIS A 133 1.36 9.88 1.10
C HIS A 133 0.52 10.90 1.87
N ASN A 134 -0.63 10.45 2.39
CA ASN A 134 -1.44 11.17 3.38
C ASN A 134 -0.94 10.88 4.78
#